data_31cc9e3e66ae1e83f0fdc69421045e55
#
_entry.id   31cc9e3e66ae1e83f0fdc69421045e55
#
_cell.length_a   1.000
_cell.length_b   1.000
_cell.length_c   1.000
_cell.angle_alpha   90.00
_cell.angle_beta   90.00
_cell.angle_gamma   90.00
#
_symmetry.space_group_name_H-M   'P 1'
#
loop_
_entity.id
_entity.type
_entity.pdbx_description
1 polymer ?
#
loop_
_entity_poly.entity_id
_entity_poly.type
_entity_poly.pdbx_seq_one_letter_code
_entity_poly.pdbx_strand_id
1 'polypeptide(L)'
;KITITTVRSFGTHWLTPRIQEFMQINPEVEVELIFDDKELDLSTRQADIGIFMRRPKKLNYIQRKLIDINYHIYGSSKYLEKYGMPKTLNDLSKHKFISFGKGAPSPVYNPDWALKVGMKDNIKRKPIMKVNSVMGLLLAVESGVGLAALPDYLVFQSRNLLKVLPKVEGPITEA
;
A
#
# COMPACT_ATOMS: atom_id res chain seq x y z
N LYS A 1 7.46 26.55 10.61
CA LYS A 1 6.83 25.70 9.58
C LYS A 1 7.69 24.47 9.34
N ILE A 2 7.06 23.31 9.15
CA ILE A 2 7.70 22.07 8.72
C ILE A 2 6.92 21.48 7.55
N THR A 3 7.64 21.08 6.49
CA THR A 3 7.05 20.49 5.28
C THR A 3 7.43 19.02 5.19
N ILE A 4 6.42 18.14 5.12
CA ILE A 4 6.61 16.68 5.07
C ILE A 4 6.07 16.15 3.75
N THR A 5 6.86 15.33 3.05
CA THR A 5 6.43 14.68 1.81
C THR A 5 6.41 13.16 1.93
N THR A 6 5.44 12.53 1.27
CA THR A 6 5.33 11.06 1.15
C THR A 6 4.40 10.67 -0.02
N VAL A 7 4.30 9.36 -0.29
CA VAL A 7 3.34 8.84 -1.26
C VAL A 7 1.89 9.07 -0.81
N ARG A 8 0.98 9.31 -1.76
CA ARG A 8 -0.42 9.69 -1.49
C ARG A 8 -1.15 8.74 -0.54
N SER A 9 -1.06 7.45 -0.79
CA SER A 9 -1.76 6.45 0.03
C SER A 9 -1.31 6.45 1.48
N PHE A 10 0.00 6.54 1.74
CA PHE A 10 0.56 6.57 3.09
C PHE A 10 0.26 7.91 3.77
N GLY A 11 0.46 9.01 3.06
CA GLY A 11 0.17 10.35 3.57
C GLY A 11 -1.28 10.49 4.02
N THR A 12 -2.22 10.10 3.16
CA THR A 12 -3.66 10.24 3.44
C THR A 12 -4.14 9.32 4.56
N HIS A 13 -3.74 8.03 4.56
CA HIS A 13 -4.35 7.03 5.44
C HIS A 13 -3.55 6.75 6.71
N TRP A 14 -2.24 6.97 6.68
CA TRP A 14 -1.40 6.70 7.86
C TRP A 14 -0.93 7.97 8.55
N LEU A 15 -0.36 8.92 7.80
CA LEU A 15 0.26 10.12 8.37
C LEU A 15 -0.79 11.14 8.84
N THR A 16 -1.71 11.55 7.96
CA THR A 16 -2.68 12.61 8.26
C THR A 16 -3.50 12.36 9.53
N PRO A 17 -4.02 11.13 9.79
CA PRO A 17 -4.75 10.89 11.04
C PRO A 17 -3.88 10.98 12.31
N ARG A 18 -2.55 10.88 12.18
CA ARG A 18 -1.60 10.90 13.31
C ARG A 18 -0.96 12.24 13.54
N ILE A 19 -1.00 13.14 12.57
CA ILE A 19 -0.34 14.45 12.68
C ILE A 19 -0.98 15.33 13.76
N GLN A 20 -2.23 15.07 14.11
CA GLN A 20 -2.94 15.79 15.16
C GLN A 20 -2.20 15.72 16.52
N GLU A 21 -1.67 14.56 16.88
CA GLU A 21 -0.92 14.37 18.13
C GLU A 21 0.33 15.25 18.15
N PHE A 22 1.06 15.29 17.04
CA PHE A 22 2.22 16.18 16.90
C PHE A 22 1.85 17.66 17.04
N MET A 23 0.75 18.08 16.38
CA MET A 23 0.29 19.49 16.41
C MET A 23 -0.21 19.89 17.79
N GLN A 24 -0.78 18.97 18.58
CA GLN A 24 -1.18 19.24 19.97
C GLN A 24 0.03 19.50 20.88
N ILE A 25 1.14 18.80 20.65
CA ILE A 25 2.37 18.97 21.44
C ILE A 25 3.15 20.20 20.99
N ASN A 26 3.02 20.60 19.72
CA ASN A 26 3.77 21.69 19.10
C ASN A 26 2.81 22.69 18.42
N PRO A 27 1.98 23.42 19.19
CA PRO A 27 0.90 24.24 18.63
C PRO A 27 1.40 25.45 17.81
N GLU A 28 2.65 25.87 17.98
CA GLU A 28 3.28 26.95 17.24
C GLU A 28 3.86 26.52 15.88
N VAL A 29 3.89 25.20 15.60
CA VAL A 29 4.47 24.67 14.38
C VAL A 29 3.40 24.53 13.30
N GLU A 30 3.53 25.31 12.24
CA GLU A 30 2.76 25.11 11.01
C GLU A 30 3.25 23.86 10.28
N VAL A 31 2.35 22.95 9.94
CA VAL A 31 2.66 21.71 9.21
C VAL A 31 2.09 21.79 7.80
N GLU A 32 2.93 21.54 6.80
CA GLU A 32 2.51 21.36 5.41
C GLU A 32 2.77 19.92 4.98
N LEU A 33 1.76 19.25 4.42
CA LEU A 33 1.86 17.89 3.91
C LEU A 33 1.77 17.89 2.38
N ILE A 34 2.79 17.35 1.72
CA ILE A 34 2.84 17.24 0.26
C ILE A 34 2.83 15.75 -0.11
N PHE A 35 1.77 15.31 -0.80
CA PHE A 35 1.62 13.92 -1.20
C PHE A 35 1.77 13.76 -2.71
N ASP A 36 2.80 13.00 -3.11
CA ASP A 36 3.02 12.66 -4.52
C ASP A 36 3.56 11.22 -4.61
N ASP A 37 3.10 10.48 -5.63
CA ASP A 37 3.59 9.13 -5.89
C ASP A 37 4.95 9.13 -6.61
N LYS A 38 5.37 10.28 -7.14
CA LYS A 38 6.76 10.52 -7.55
C LYS A 38 7.57 11.00 -6.36
N GLU A 39 8.73 10.38 -6.15
CA GLU A 39 9.65 10.82 -5.11
C GLU A 39 10.10 12.25 -5.37
N LEU A 40 9.77 13.17 -4.45
CA LEU A 40 10.29 14.53 -4.47
C LEU A 40 11.76 14.54 -4.11
N ASP A 41 12.52 15.39 -4.78
CA ASP A 41 13.94 15.59 -4.47
C ASP A 41 14.09 16.55 -3.29
N LEU A 42 14.37 16.01 -2.10
CA LEU A 42 14.62 16.81 -0.90
C LEU A 42 15.81 17.78 -1.06
N SER A 43 16.75 17.51 -1.99
CA SER A 43 17.89 18.41 -2.23
C SER A 43 17.47 19.76 -2.79
N THR A 44 16.28 19.86 -3.37
CA THR A 44 15.69 21.11 -3.88
C THR A 44 14.96 21.92 -2.80
N ARG A 45 15.03 21.51 -1.53
CA ARG A 45 14.33 22.12 -0.39
C ARG A 45 12.82 22.23 -0.55
N GLN A 46 12.21 21.33 -1.31
CA GLN A 46 10.76 21.28 -1.48
C GLN A 46 10.07 20.66 -0.26
N ALA A 47 10.81 19.94 0.58
CA ALA A 47 10.33 19.42 1.87
C ALA A 47 11.50 19.27 2.85
N ASP A 48 11.19 19.39 4.14
CA ASP A 48 12.15 19.23 5.25
C ASP A 48 12.32 17.75 5.59
N ILE A 49 11.23 16.98 5.51
CA ILE A 49 11.18 15.55 5.82
C ILE A 49 10.52 14.81 4.65
N GLY A 50 11.16 13.71 4.22
CA GLY A 50 10.58 12.76 3.27
C GLY A 50 10.36 11.39 3.91
N ILE A 51 9.15 10.84 3.81
CA ILE A 51 8.85 9.46 4.17
C ILE A 51 8.76 8.65 2.88
N PHE A 52 9.75 7.80 2.65
CA PHE A 52 9.90 7.05 1.42
C PHE A 52 9.56 5.58 1.63
N MET A 53 8.86 4.98 0.66
CA MET A 53 8.53 3.55 0.66
C MET A 53 9.70 2.69 0.17
N ARG A 54 10.82 3.30 -0.16
CA ARG A 54 12.08 2.64 -0.55
C ARG A 54 13.24 3.48 -0.06
N ARG A 55 14.30 2.83 0.33
CA ARG A 55 15.51 3.53 0.76
C ARG A 55 16.03 4.44 -0.36
N PRO A 56 16.13 5.76 -0.13
CA PRO A 56 16.69 6.68 -1.11
C PRO A 56 18.14 6.30 -1.46
N LYS A 57 18.48 6.40 -2.75
CA LYS A 57 19.85 6.11 -3.21
C LYS A 57 20.85 7.24 -2.92
N LYS A 58 20.36 8.45 -2.66
CA LYS A 58 21.21 9.62 -2.36
C LYS A 58 21.79 9.50 -0.96
N LEU A 59 23.13 9.55 -0.86
CA LEU A 59 23.86 9.31 0.38
C LEU A 59 23.87 10.49 1.35
N ASN A 60 23.43 11.68 0.93
CA ASN A 60 23.53 12.93 1.69
C ASN A 60 22.34 13.18 2.64
N TYR A 61 21.45 12.21 2.81
CA TYR A 61 20.31 12.34 3.72
C TYR A 61 20.56 11.57 5.01
N ILE A 62 20.12 12.15 6.12
CA ILE A 62 19.97 11.40 7.38
C ILE A 62 18.78 10.48 7.20
N GLN A 63 18.99 9.17 7.23
CA GLN A 63 17.95 8.18 6.99
C GLN A 63 17.72 7.38 8.28
N ARG A 64 16.44 7.22 8.65
CA ARG A 64 16.01 6.40 9.77
C ARG A 64 14.80 5.58 9.34
N LYS A 65 14.75 4.33 9.74
CA LYS A 65 13.56 3.48 9.57
C LYS A 65 12.44 3.99 10.47
N LEU A 66 11.28 4.23 9.88
CA LEU A 66 10.09 4.67 10.59
C LEU A 66 9.20 3.48 10.97
N ILE A 67 8.86 2.63 9.99
CA ILE A 67 7.92 1.53 10.18
C ILE A 67 8.11 0.44 9.10
N ASP A 68 7.75 -0.80 9.44
CA ASP A 68 7.57 -1.89 8.48
C ASP A 68 6.13 -1.90 7.97
N ILE A 69 5.97 -1.91 6.66
CA ILE A 69 4.68 -2.00 5.99
C ILE A 69 4.50 -3.41 5.48
N ASN A 70 3.55 -4.13 6.08
CA ASN A 70 3.18 -5.47 5.68
C ASN A 70 2.09 -5.43 4.61
N TYR A 71 2.09 -6.43 3.73
CA TYR A 71 1.12 -6.61 2.66
C TYR A 71 0.46 -7.97 2.76
N HIS A 72 -0.85 -7.98 2.64
CA HIS A 72 -1.63 -9.21 2.55
C HIS A 72 -2.61 -9.16 1.38
N ILE A 73 -3.21 -10.31 1.08
CA ILE A 73 -4.30 -10.40 0.10
C ILE A 73 -5.61 -10.06 0.81
N TYR A 74 -6.39 -9.19 0.20
CA TYR A 74 -7.69 -8.75 0.72
C TYR A 74 -8.80 -8.93 -0.30
N GLY A 75 -10.00 -9.18 0.21
CA GLY A 75 -11.24 -9.18 -0.54
C GLY A 75 -12.35 -8.53 0.27
N SER A 76 -13.35 -7.94 -0.39
CA SER A 76 -14.52 -7.44 0.34
C SER A 76 -15.40 -8.59 0.84
N SER A 77 -16.10 -8.38 1.97
CA SER A 77 -17.06 -9.32 2.52
C SER A 77 -18.07 -9.77 1.45
N LYS A 78 -18.63 -8.79 0.72
CA LYS A 78 -19.58 -9.04 -0.38
C LYS A 78 -19.00 -9.96 -1.48
N TYR A 79 -17.73 -9.77 -1.86
CA TYR A 79 -17.09 -10.63 -2.84
C TYR A 79 -16.90 -12.04 -2.29
N LEU A 80 -16.42 -12.15 -1.04
CA LEU A 80 -16.13 -13.44 -0.41
C LEU A 80 -17.38 -14.22 -0.04
N GLU A 81 -18.49 -13.56 0.28
CA GLU A 81 -19.82 -14.20 0.44
C GLU A 81 -20.26 -14.84 -0.86
N LYS A 82 -20.06 -14.18 -1.99
CA LYS A 82 -20.47 -14.66 -3.31
C LYS A 82 -19.59 -15.79 -3.86
N TYR A 83 -18.26 -15.68 -3.69
CA TYR A 83 -17.29 -16.57 -4.34
C TYR A 83 -16.59 -17.52 -3.37
N GLY A 84 -16.89 -17.44 -2.07
CA GLY A 84 -16.29 -18.22 -1.00
C GLY A 84 -14.98 -17.60 -0.46
N MET A 85 -14.65 -17.93 0.81
CA MET A 85 -13.37 -17.56 1.42
C MET A 85 -12.31 -18.61 1.05
N PRO A 86 -11.20 -18.25 0.39
CA PRO A 86 -10.10 -19.16 0.14
C PRO A 86 -9.54 -19.74 1.44
N LYS A 87 -9.41 -21.06 1.52
CA LYS A 87 -8.84 -21.78 2.67
C LYS A 87 -7.43 -22.29 2.40
N THR A 88 -7.07 -22.43 1.14
CA THR A 88 -5.76 -22.90 0.67
C THR A 88 -5.23 -22.03 -0.45
N LEU A 89 -3.91 -22.14 -0.73
CA LEU A 89 -3.30 -21.44 -1.87
C LEU A 89 -3.93 -21.86 -3.22
N ASN A 90 -4.36 -23.11 -3.34
CA ASN A 90 -5.00 -23.60 -4.55
C ASN A 90 -6.36 -22.93 -4.80
N ASP A 91 -7.10 -22.60 -3.74
CA ASP A 91 -8.39 -21.93 -3.88
C ASP A 91 -8.25 -20.53 -4.53
N LEU A 92 -7.11 -19.87 -4.36
CA LEU A 92 -6.85 -18.58 -5.00
C LEU A 92 -7.00 -18.62 -6.53
N SER A 93 -6.80 -19.81 -7.15
CA SER A 93 -6.96 -19.97 -8.61
C SER A 93 -8.41 -19.87 -9.09
N LYS A 94 -9.38 -19.99 -8.19
CA LYS A 94 -10.81 -19.82 -8.47
C LYS A 94 -11.27 -18.38 -8.36
N HIS A 95 -10.39 -17.48 -7.91
CA HIS A 95 -10.73 -16.08 -7.63
C HIS A 95 -10.20 -15.12 -8.69
N LYS A 96 -10.92 -14.01 -8.84
CA LYS A 96 -10.52 -12.88 -9.69
C LYS A 96 -9.50 -12.04 -8.95
N PHE A 97 -8.43 -11.63 -9.63
CA PHE A 97 -7.40 -10.77 -9.08
C PHE A 97 -7.34 -9.42 -9.76
N ILE A 98 -7.08 -8.41 -8.96
CA ILE A 98 -6.74 -7.06 -9.40
C ILE A 98 -5.26 -6.85 -9.09
N SER A 99 -4.51 -6.23 -9.98
CA SER A 99 -3.09 -5.97 -9.77
C SER A 99 -2.70 -4.53 -10.02
N PHE A 100 -1.53 -4.15 -9.51
CA PHE A 100 -0.96 -2.84 -9.79
C PHE A 100 -0.57 -2.76 -11.27
N GLY A 101 -0.95 -1.66 -11.93
CA GLY A 101 -0.72 -1.41 -13.35
C GLY A 101 0.60 -0.70 -13.62
N LYS A 102 0.89 -0.47 -14.91
CA LYS A 102 2.01 0.34 -15.37
C LYS A 102 1.65 1.83 -15.33
N GLY A 103 2.65 2.70 -15.42
CA GLY A 103 2.45 4.15 -15.56
C GLY A 103 2.59 4.96 -14.26
N ALA A 104 2.75 4.30 -13.12
CA ALA A 104 3.14 4.93 -11.87
C ALA A 104 4.21 4.08 -11.15
N PRO A 105 5.05 4.69 -10.31
CA PRO A 105 5.97 3.94 -9.46
C PRO A 105 5.19 3.00 -8.54
N SER A 106 5.58 1.71 -8.52
CA SER A 106 4.99 0.77 -7.57
C SER A 106 5.57 1.01 -6.18
N PRO A 107 4.75 1.06 -5.12
CA PRO A 107 5.24 1.20 -3.76
C PRO A 107 5.99 -0.04 -3.26
N VAL A 108 5.88 -1.16 -3.95
CA VAL A 108 6.54 -2.44 -3.60
C VAL A 108 7.45 -2.93 -4.71
N TYR A 109 8.53 -3.65 -4.32
CA TYR A 109 9.46 -4.24 -5.28
C TYR A 109 8.82 -5.31 -6.18
N ASN A 110 7.85 -6.06 -5.67
CA ASN A 110 7.17 -7.11 -6.41
C ASN A 110 5.65 -6.93 -6.33
N PRO A 111 5.06 -6.01 -7.12
CA PRO A 111 3.62 -5.75 -7.07
C PRO A 111 2.76 -6.95 -7.52
N ASP A 112 3.35 -7.90 -8.24
CA ASP A 112 2.67 -9.09 -8.75
C ASP A 112 2.78 -10.31 -7.81
N TRP A 113 3.32 -10.17 -6.58
CA TRP A 113 3.53 -11.30 -5.69
C TRP A 113 2.26 -12.12 -5.42
N ALA A 114 1.12 -11.46 -5.22
CA ALA A 114 -0.16 -12.13 -4.98
C ALA A 114 -0.66 -12.92 -6.20
N LEU A 115 -0.24 -12.54 -7.40
CA LEU A 115 -0.55 -13.30 -8.62
C LEU A 115 0.30 -14.57 -8.74
N LYS A 116 1.44 -14.64 -8.05
CA LYS A 116 2.39 -15.75 -8.13
C LYS A 116 2.27 -16.72 -6.96
N VAL A 117 1.79 -16.25 -5.80
CA VAL A 117 1.74 -17.07 -4.60
C VAL A 117 0.93 -18.37 -4.82
N GLY A 118 1.53 -19.51 -4.47
CA GLY A 118 0.92 -20.83 -4.68
C GLY A 118 0.91 -21.32 -6.14
N MET A 119 1.53 -20.59 -7.08
CA MET A 119 1.70 -21.04 -8.47
C MET A 119 3.06 -21.72 -8.66
N LYS A 120 3.11 -22.69 -9.59
CA LYS A 120 4.35 -23.37 -9.98
C LYS A 120 5.09 -22.60 -11.09
N ASP A 121 6.41 -22.76 -11.17
CA ASP A 121 7.25 -22.41 -12.34
C ASP A 121 7.11 -20.98 -12.89
N ASN A 122 7.15 -19.97 -12.02
CA ASN A 122 7.01 -18.56 -12.43
C ASN A 122 5.70 -18.20 -13.17
N ILE A 123 4.76 -19.13 -13.24
CA ILE A 123 3.42 -18.85 -13.75
C ILE A 123 2.75 -17.82 -12.82
N LYS A 124 1.98 -16.93 -13.39
CA LYS A 124 1.17 -15.97 -12.61
C LYS A 124 -0.28 -15.99 -13.08
N ARG A 125 -1.20 -15.80 -12.13
CA ARG A 125 -2.61 -15.60 -12.42
C ARG A 125 -2.79 -14.38 -13.32
N LYS A 126 -3.70 -14.45 -14.27
CA LYS A 126 -4.04 -13.31 -15.12
C LYS A 126 -4.96 -12.37 -14.31
N PRO A 127 -4.58 -11.12 -14.04
CA PRO A 127 -5.49 -10.20 -13.38
C PRO A 127 -6.61 -9.80 -14.34
N ILE A 128 -7.82 -9.62 -13.80
CA ILE A 128 -8.96 -9.13 -14.59
C ILE A 128 -8.97 -7.61 -14.72
N MET A 129 -8.28 -6.91 -13.82
CA MET A 129 -8.16 -5.46 -13.80
C MET A 129 -6.75 -5.06 -13.36
N LYS A 130 -6.25 -3.97 -13.94
CA LYS A 130 -5.00 -3.33 -13.52
C LYS A 130 -5.25 -1.85 -13.28
N VAL A 131 -4.73 -1.35 -12.18
CA VAL A 131 -4.82 0.08 -11.83
C VAL A 131 -3.50 0.55 -11.25
N ASN A 132 -3.03 1.71 -11.69
CA ASN A 132 -1.72 2.27 -11.28
C ASN A 132 -1.82 3.19 -10.05
N SER A 133 -2.77 2.94 -9.19
CA SER A 133 -2.99 3.66 -7.94
C SER A 133 -3.34 2.68 -6.83
N VAL A 134 -2.65 2.78 -5.69
CA VAL A 134 -2.92 1.96 -4.51
C VAL A 134 -4.34 2.23 -3.97
N MET A 135 -4.77 3.48 -4.03
CA MET A 135 -6.15 3.86 -3.68
C MET A 135 -7.16 3.28 -4.64
N GLY A 136 -6.85 3.26 -5.93
CA GLY A 136 -7.68 2.61 -6.94
C GLY A 136 -7.81 1.10 -6.71
N LEU A 137 -6.72 0.43 -6.26
CA LEU A 137 -6.78 -0.98 -5.84
C LEU A 137 -7.72 -1.17 -4.65
N LEU A 138 -7.57 -0.34 -3.60
CA LEU A 138 -8.44 -0.38 -2.42
C LEU A 138 -9.92 -0.29 -2.82
N LEU A 139 -10.29 0.74 -3.57
CA LEU A 139 -11.67 0.98 -3.99
C LEU A 139 -12.21 -0.15 -4.88
N ALA A 140 -11.40 -0.72 -5.75
CA ALA A 140 -11.79 -1.85 -6.58
C ALA A 140 -12.05 -3.12 -5.76
N VAL A 141 -11.26 -3.39 -4.70
CA VAL A 141 -11.50 -4.49 -3.78
C VAL A 141 -12.76 -4.25 -2.95
N GLU A 142 -12.94 -3.05 -2.41
CA GLU A 142 -14.13 -2.67 -1.63
C GLU A 142 -15.42 -2.80 -2.43
N SER A 143 -15.38 -2.45 -3.71
CA SER A 143 -16.55 -2.61 -4.61
C SER A 143 -16.82 -4.06 -5.05
N GLY A 144 -15.97 -5.02 -4.63
CA GLY A 144 -16.21 -6.45 -4.88
C GLY A 144 -15.76 -6.93 -6.26
N VAL A 145 -14.85 -6.24 -6.94
CA VAL A 145 -14.31 -6.64 -8.24
C VAL A 145 -13.50 -7.94 -8.14
N GLY A 146 -12.73 -8.10 -7.03
CA GLY A 146 -11.86 -9.26 -6.84
C GLY A 146 -10.94 -9.11 -5.64
N LEU A 147 -9.91 -9.95 -5.58
CA LEU A 147 -8.86 -9.94 -4.57
C LEU A 147 -7.68 -9.08 -5.05
N ALA A 148 -7.02 -8.39 -4.13
CA ALA A 148 -5.75 -7.72 -4.40
C ALA A 148 -4.81 -7.75 -3.20
N ALA A 149 -3.51 -7.57 -3.47
CA ALA A 149 -2.52 -7.26 -2.45
C ALA A 149 -2.64 -5.80 -2.05
N LEU A 150 -2.85 -5.54 -0.77
CA LEU A 150 -2.93 -4.19 -0.19
C LEU A 150 -2.02 -4.08 1.03
N PRO A 151 -1.45 -2.90 1.29
CA PRO A 151 -0.75 -2.65 2.55
C PRO A 151 -1.74 -2.59 3.71
N ASP A 152 -1.38 -3.20 4.83
CA ASP A 152 -2.26 -3.37 5.99
C ASP A 152 -2.76 -2.03 6.56
N TYR A 153 -1.95 -0.96 6.47
CA TYR A 153 -2.34 0.36 6.99
C TYR A 153 -3.55 0.97 6.27
N LEU A 154 -3.80 0.60 5.00
CA LEU A 154 -4.97 1.07 4.25
C LEU A 154 -6.26 0.40 4.72
N VAL A 155 -6.16 -0.85 5.14
CA VAL A 155 -7.32 -1.68 5.46
C VAL A 155 -7.79 -1.48 6.89
N PHE A 156 -6.94 -0.92 7.75
CA PHE A 156 -7.25 -0.73 9.18
C PHE A 156 -8.55 0.04 9.43
N GLN A 157 -8.92 0.97 8.56
CA GLN A 157 -10.16 1.76 8.66
C GLN A 157 -11.34 1.15 7.89
N SER A 158 -11.10 0.13 7.07
CA SER A 158 -12.16 -0.51 6.28
C SER A 158 -12.82 -1.64 7.07
N ARG A 159 -14.13 -1.50 7.31
CA ARG A 159 -14.93 -2.53 7.97
C ARG A 159 -15.36 -3.67 7.04
N ASN A 160 -15.21 -3.47 5.74
CA ASN A 160 -15.73 -4.37 4.71
C ASN A 160 -14.66 -5.24 4.04
N LEU A 161 -13.40 -5.07 4.41
CA LEU A 161 -12.30 -5.85 3.85
C LEU A 161 -11.84 -6.93 4.82
N LEU A 162 -11.70 -8.13 4.29
CA LEU A 162 -11.24 -9.30 5.03
C LEU A 162 -9.90 -9.77 4.47
N LYS A 163 -8.99 -10.10 5.37
CA LYS A 163 -7.69 -10.68 5.03
C LYS A 163 -7.89 -12.12 4.57
N VAL A 164 -7.43 -12.42 3.37
CA VAL A 164 -7.50 -13.75 2.75
C VAL A 164 -6.21 -14.50 3.04
N LEU A 165 -6.30 -15.74 3.55
CA LEU A 165 -5.15 -16.55 3.96
C LEU A 165 -4.18 -15.74 4.85
N PRO A 166 -4.54 -15.40 6.09
CA PRO A 166 -3.79 -14.44 6.92
C PRO A 166 -2.32 -14.80 7.19
N LYS A 167 -1.96 -16.10 7.03
CA LYS A 167 -0.58 -16.58 7.18
C LYS A 167 0.28 -16.38 5.93
N VAL A 168 -0.32 -15.93 4.83
CA VAL A 168 0.37 -15.67 3.56
C VAL A 168 0.71 -14.19 3.51
N GLU A 169 1.94 -13.89 3.84
CA GLU A 169 2.46 -12.53 3.87
C GLU A 169 3.12 -12.18 2.54
N GLY A 170 2.98 -10.93 2.15
CA GLY A 170 3.68 -10.35 1.02
C GLY A 170 5.07 -9.82 1.39
N PRO A 171 5.75 -9.17 0.45
CA PRO A 171 7.02 -8.51 0.74
C PRO A 171 6.82 -7.39 1.77
N ILE A 172 7.77 -7.23 2.69
CA ILE A 172 7.80 -6.12 3.64
C ILE A 172 8.43 -4.90 2.95
N THR A 173 7.82 -3.75 3.13
CA THR A 173 8.37 -2.45 2.70
C THR A 173 8.77 -1.67 3.95
N GLU A 174 10.02 -1.20 3.99
CA GLU A 174 10.50 -0.31 5.04
C GLU A 174 10.27 1.15 4.63
N ALA A 175 9.51 1.88 5.46
CA ALA A 175 9.35 3.32 5.34
C ALA A 175 10.27 4.05 6.31
#